data_8013db2fb452b432f6093754c380a05e
#
_entry.id   8013db2fb452b432f6093754c380a05e
#
_cell.length_a   1.000
_cell.length_b   1.000
_cell.length_c   1.000
_cell.angle_alpha   90.00
_cell.angle_beta   90.00
_cell.angle_gamma   90.00
#
_symmetry.space_group_name_H-M   'P 1'
#
loop_
_entity.id
_entity.type
_entity.pdbx_description
1 polymer ?
#
loop_
_entity_poly.entity_id
_entity_poly.type
_entity_poly.pdbx_seq_one_letter_code
_entity_poly.pdbx_strand_id
1 'polypeptide(L)'
;LIGGTIENGDKHIKKIYLLTNIDHSNEHFSMDPKEQLAAVKDMRANGLVPLGNWHSHPESPSRPSDEDKRLAYDSKASYMILSLMNIDEPVLNSFHIEGNVSNKEDLRII
;
A
#
# COMPACT_ATOMS: atom_id res chain seq x y z
N LEU A 1 0.75 -5.96 -1.50
CA LEU A 1 -0.40 -6.02 -0.58
C LEU A 1 0.04 -6.04 0.88
N ILE A 2 -0.81 -5.53 1.72
CA ILE A 2 -0.59 -5.47 3.16
C ILE A 2 -1.69 -6.26 3.83
N GLY A 3 -1.32 -7.23 4.64
CA GLY A 3 -2.26 -8.05 5.41
C GLY A 3 -2.08 -7.87 6.91
N GLY A 4 -3.17 -8.00 7.65
CA GLY A 4 -3.11 -7.90 9.09
C GLY A 4 -4.47 -8.02 9.74
N THR A 5 -4.63 -7.36 10.88
CA THR A 5 -5.87 -7.38 11.66
C THR A 5 -6.35 -5.96 11.94
N ILE A 6 -7.64 -5.83 12.23
CA ILE A 6 -8.21 -4.55 12.66
C ILE A 6 -8.70 -4.76 14.10
N GLU A 7 -8.13 -4.00 15.03
CA GLU A 7 -8.42 -4.10 16.45
C GLU A 7 -8.72 -2.71 17.03
N ASN A 8 -9.90 -2.52 17.60
CA ASN A 8 -10.33 -1.24 18.19
C ASN A 8 -10.23 -0.05 17.22
N GLY A 9 -10.49 -0.30 15.93
CA GLY A 9 -10.37 0.73 14.89
C GLY A 9 -8.98 0.94 14.34
N ASP A 10 -7.97 0.27 14.89
CA ASP A 10 -6.59 0.37 14.44
C ASP A 10 -6.23 -0.80 13.54
N LYS A 11 -5.50 -0.52 12.46
CA LYS A 11 -4.97 -1.53 11.56
C LYS A 11 -3.60 -1.99 12.05
N HIS A 12 -3.47 -3.30 12.30
CA HIS A 12 -2.22 -3.91 12.73
C HIS A 12 -1.62 -4.70 11.57
N ILE A 13 -0.53 -4.18 10.99
CA ILE A 13 0.14 -4.82 9.88
C ILE A 13 0.93 -6.03 10.41
N LYS A 14 0.60 -7.22 9.91
CA LYS A 14 1.24 -8.47 10.30
C LYS A 14 2.12 -9.06 9.20
N LYS A 15 1.79 -8.80 7.94
CA LYS A 15 2.52 -9.36 6.81
C LYS A 15 2.46 -8.44 5.60
N ILE A 16 3.58 -8.33 4.89
CA ILE A 16 3.70 -7.61 3.63
C ILE A 16 3.97 -8.61 2.53
N TYR A 17 3.22 -8.49 1.43
CA TYR A 17 3.35 -9.35 0.27
C TYR A 17 4.00 -8.58 -0.87
N LEU A 18 5.16 -9.06 -1.31
CA LEU A 18 5.88 -8.48 -2.43
C LEU A 18 5.33 -9.07 -3.73
N LEU A 19 4.67 -8.23 -4.53
CA LEU A 19 4.05 -8.65 -5.78
C LEU A 19 4.81 -8.06 -6.97
N THR A 20 4.83 -8.79 -8.07
CA THR A 20 5.48 -8.33 -9.29
C THR A 20 4.68 -7.20 -9.93
N ASN A 21 5.37 -6.10 -10.28
CA ASN A 21 4.79 -5.03 -11.08
C ASN A 21 4.87 -5.45 -12.56
N ILE A 22 3.74 -5.81 -13.15
CA ILE A 22 3.69 -6.27 -14.54
C ILE A 22 3.79 -5.15 -15.56
N ASP A 23 3.65 -3.88 -15.14
CA ASP A 23 3.83 -2.74 -16.03
C ASP A 23 5.29 -2.36 -16.24
N HIS A 24 6.18 -2.85 -15.38
CA HIS A 24 7.63 -2.59 -15.46
C HIS A 24 7.99 -1.10 -15.58
N SER A 25 7.21 -0.23 -14.91
CA SER A 25 7.38 1.21 -14.96
C SER A 25 7.64 1.79 -13.57
N ASN A 26 8.43 2.87 -13.49
CA ASN A 26 8.63 3.61 -12.25
C ASN A 26 7.45 4.52 -11.91
N GLU A 27 6.58 4.83 -12.87
CA GLU A 27 5.44 5.74 -12.72
C GLU A 27 4.11 5.01 -12.59
N HIS A 28 4.00 3.82 -13.18
CA HIS A 28 2.80 3.01 -13.19
C HIS A 28 3.09 1.64 -12.62
N PHE A 29 2.10 1.07 -11.97
CA PHE A 29 2.22 -0.30 -11.49
C PHE A 29 0.89 -1.04 -11.62
N SER A 30 0.98 -2.32 -11.93
CA SER A 30 -0.13 -3.26 -11.89
C SER A 30 0.37 -4.56 -11.29
N MET A 31 -0.38 -5.11 -10.36
CA MET A 31 -0.01 -6.36 -9.69
C MET A 31 -0.51 -7.54 -10.51
N ASP A 32 0.29 -8.62 -10.58
CA ASP A 32 -0.12 -9.87 -11.22
C ASP A 32 -1.36 -10.41 -10.51
N PRO A 33 -2.50 -10.63 -11.22
CA PRO A 33 -3.72 -11.14 -10.61
C PRO A 33 -3.55 -12.50 -9.91
N LYS A 34 -2.68 -13.36 -10.42
CA LYS A 34 -2.42 -14.67 -9.82
C LYS A 34 -1.68 -14.51 -8.49
N GLU A 35 -0.72 -13.60 -8.42
CA GLU A 35 0.00 -13.31 -7.18
C GLU A 35 -0.92 -12.65 -6.16
N GLN A 36 -1.81 -11.75 -6.59
CA GLN A 36 -2.80 -11.14 -5.71
C GLN A 36 -3.72 -12.18 -5.09
N LEU A 37 -4.22 -13.11 -5.91
CA LEU A 37 -5.08 -14.18 -5.43
C LEU A 37 -4.36 -15.08 -4.42
N ALA A 38 -3.10 -15.44 -4.70
CA ALA A 38 -2.30 -16.25 -3.80
C ALA A 38 -2.07 -15.53 -2.46
N ALA A 39 -1.80 -14.23 -2.49
CA ALA A 39 -1.64 -13.41 -1.28
C ALA A 39 -2.91 -13.38 -0.43
N VAL A 40 -4.06 -13.17 -1.06
CA VAL A 40 -5.35 -13.13 -0.36
C VAL A 40 -5.68 -14.50 0.26
N LYS A 41 -5.38 -15.58 -0.44
CA LYS A 41 -5.56 -16.94 0.09
C LYS A 41 -4.66 -17.19 1.31
N ASP A 42 -3.41 -16.75 1.24
CA ASP A 42 -2.47 -16.88 2.36
C ASP A 42 -2.94 -16.06 3.57
N MET A 43 -3.42 -14.84 3.35
CA MET A 43 -3.99 -14.02 4.42
C MET A 43 -5.14 -14.75 5.11
N ARG A 44 -6.07 -15.28 4.33
CA ARG A 44 -7.24 -16.01 4.86
C ARG A 44 -6.80 -17.23 5.67
N ALA A 45 -5.82 -17.98 5.19
CA ALA A 45 -5.30 -19.15 5.89
C ALA A 45 -4.64 -18.79 7.24
N ASN A 46 -4.11 -17.57 7.36
CA ASN A 46 -3.44 -17.10 8.58
C ASN A 46 -4.31 -16.19 9.45
N GLY A 47 -5.61 -16.10 9.18
CA GLY A 47 -6.51 -15.25 9.94
C GLY A 47 -6.31 -13.76 9.74
N LEU A 48 -5.72 -13.36 8.60
CA LEU A 48 -5.47 -11.98 8.25
C LEU A 48 -6.48 -11.47 7.23
N VAL A 49 -6.65 -10.15 7.18
CA VAL A 49 -7.49 -9.49 6.16
C VAL A 49 -6.65 -8.51 5.37
N PRO A 50 -7.01 -8.22 4.10
CA PRO A 50 -6.33 -7.20 3.33
C PRO A 50 -6.55 -5.81 3.95
N LEU A 51 -5.48 -5.09 4.21
CA LEU A 51 -5.53 -3.74 4.80
C LEU A 51 -5.26 -2.65 3.77
N GLY A 52 -4.56 -2.96 2.70
CA GLY A 52 -4.21 -1.99 1.68
C GLY A 52 -3.06 -2.43 0.81
N ASN A 53 -2.45 -1.45 0.18
CA ASN A 53 -1.34 -1.62 -0.75
C ASN A 53 -0.15 -0.77 -0.33
N TRP A 54 1.02 -1.12 -0.82
CA TRP A 54 2.17 -0.24 -0.73
C TRP A 54 2.93 -0.24 -2.05
N HIS A 55 3.59 0.87 -2.34
CA HIS A 55 4.51 0.97 -3.48
C HIS A 55 5.60 2.00 -3.16
N SER A 56 6.63 2.04 -3.98
CA SER A 56 7.72 2.99 -3.83
C SER A 56 7.67 4.09 -4.87
N HIS A 57 8.09 5.30 -4.48
CA HIS A 57 8.35 6.41 -5.39
C HIS A 57 9.87 6.61 -5.43
N PRO A 58 10.57 6.13 -6.48
CA PRO A 58 12.04 6.21 -6.53
C PRO A 58 12.58 7.63 -6.57
N GLU A 59 11.86 8.55 -7.19
CA GLU A 59 12.33 9.91 -7.49
C GLU A 59 11.41 11.03 -7.01
N SER A 60 10.37 10.68 -6.24
CA SER A 60 9.38 11.66 -5.80
C SER A 60 9.06 11.51 -4.32
N PRO A 61 8.45 12.53 -3.69
CA PRO A 61 8.08 12.48 -2.27
C PRO A 61 7.07 11.40 -1.93
N SER A 62 6.98 11.04 -0.63
CA SER A 62 5.98 10.10 -0.13
C SER A 62 4.62 10.81 -0.01
N ARG A 63 3.96 10.94 -1.13
CA ARG A 63 2.58 11.47 -1.24
C ARG A 63 1.93 10.88 -2.49
N PRO A 64 0.60 10.71 -2.51
CA PRO A 64 -0.07 10.18 -3.70
C PRO A 64 0.10 11.10 -4.90
N SER A 65 0.48 10.51 -6.04
CA SER A 65 0.43 11.19 -7.32
C SER A 65 -1.02 11.21 -7.84
N ASP A 66 -1.28 11.95 -8.91
CA ASP A 66 -2.61 11.95 -9.55
C ASP A 66 -2.96 10.54 -10.05
N GLU A 67 -1.97 9.79 -10.54
CA GLU A 67 -2.15 8.40 -10.95
C GLU A 67 -2.52 7.51 -9.76
N ASP A 68 -1.83 7.67 -8.63
CA ASP A 68 -2.12 6.92 -7.41
C ASP A 68 -3.56 7.15 -6.95
N LYS A 69 -4.02 8.40 -6.98
CA LYS A 69 -5.40 8.75 -6.59
C LYS A 69 -6.42 8.14 -7.54
N ARG A 70 -6.11 8.15 -8.85
CA ARG A 70 -6.99 7.58 -9.87
C ARG A 70 -7.12 6.08 -9.75
N LEU A 71 -6.06 5.39 -9.33
CA LEU A 71 -6.02 3.94 -9.17
C LEU A 71 -6.46 3.46 -7.78
N ALA A 72 -6.81 4.38 -6.87
CA ALA A 72 -7.26 4.04 -5.53
C ALA A 72 -8.77 3.76 -5.53
N TYR A 73 -9.14 2.51 -5.78
CA TYR A 73 -10.54 2.11 -5.90
C TYR A 73 -11.22 1.78 -4.57
N ASP A 74 -10.46 1.55 -3.51
CA ASP A 74 -10.99 1.15 -2.22
C ASP A 74 -10.76 2.25 -1.18
N SER A 75 -11.85 2.93 -0.79
CA SER A 75 -11.79 4.01 0.20
C SER A 75 -11.46 3.53 1.62
N LYS A 76 -11.55 2.24 1.88
CA LYS A 76 -11.24 1.65 3.18
C LYS A 76 -9.81 1.16 3.27
N ALA A 77 -9.12 1.03 2.15
CA ALA A 77 -7.74 0.56 2.12
C ALA A 77 -6.76 1.64 2.55
N SER A 78 -5.65 1.23 3.12
CA SER A 78 -4.50 2.09 3.39
C SER A 78 -3.54 2.00 2.21
N TYR A 79 -3.11 3.15 1.72
CA TYR A 79 -2.15 3.24 0.62
C TYR A 79 -0.83 3.76 1.16
N MET A 80 0.14 2.86 1.28
CA MET A 80 1.46 3.19 1.83
C MET A 80 2.43 3.49 0.71
N ILE A 81 3.17 4.58 0.85
CA ILE A 81 4.12 5.04 -0.16
C ILE A 81 5.49 5.22 0.48
N LEU A 82 6.47 4.48 -0.02
CA LEU A 82 7.86 4.59 0.40
C LEU A 82 8.61 5.49 -0.60
N SER A 83 9.04 6.66 -0.15
CA SER A 83 9.85 7.53 -0.98
C SER A 83 11.33 7.18 -0.85
N LEU A 84 11.97 6.94 -1.99
CA LEU A 84 13.41 6.72 -2.09
C LEU A 84 14.12 7.92 -2.75
N MET A 85 13.44 9.07 -2.81
CA MET A 85 14.01 10.30 -3.39
C MET A 85 15.32 10.68 -2.71
N ASN A 86 15.40 10.53 -1.38
CA ASN A 86 16.65 10.57 -0.64
C ASN A 86 16.93 9.17 -0.09
N ILE A 87 17.83 8.45 -0.74
CA ILE A 87 18.10 7.05 -0.41
C ILE A 87 18.68 6.86 1.00
N ASP A 88 19.32 7.90 1.55
CA ASP A 88 19.88 7.86 2.90
C ASP A 88 18.81 8.08 3.97
N GLU A 89 17.68 8.68 3.60
CA GLU A 89 16.56 8.96 4.48
C GLU A 89 15.22 8.60 3.81
N PRO A 90 14.91 7.29 3.67
CA PRO A 90 13.63 6.88 3.10
C PRO A 90 12.47 7.36 3.97
N VAL A 91 11.38 7.79 3.32
CA VAL A 91 10.19 8.27 4.01
C VAL A 91 9.01 7.36 3.68
N LEU A 92 8.35 6.84 4.71
CA LEU A 92 7.16 6.00 4.57
C LEU A 92 5.95 6.73 5.17
N ASN A 93 4.94 6.95 4.36
CA ASN A 93 3.65 7.49 4.81
C ASN A 93 2.52 6.58 4.34
N SER A 94 1.41 6.62 5.08
CA SER A 94 0.19 5.91 4.71
C SER A 94 -0.93 6.92 4.47
N PHE A 95 -1.76 6.65 3.47
CA PHE A 95 -2.84 7.55 3.06
C PHE A 95 -4.16 6.80 2.92
N HIS A 96 -5.22 7.50 3.32
CA HIS A 96 -6.59 7.13 2.99
C HIS A 96 -7.01 7.97 1.79
N ILE A 97 -7.43 7.34 0.71
CA ILE A 97 -7.78 8.03 -0.54
C ILE A 97 -9.24 7.76 -0.89
N GLU A 98 -10.01 8.83 -1.04
CA GLU A 98 -11.41 8.76 -1.44
C GLU A 98 -11.67 9.79 -2.53
N GLY A 99 -11.99 9.32 -3.74
CA GLY A 99 -12.07 10.17 -4.91
C GLY A 99 -10.71 10.79 -5.22
N ASN A 100 -10.66 12.13 -5.30
CA ASN A 100 -9.41 12.87 -5.51
C ASN A 100 -8.81 13.42 -4.22
N VAL A 101 -9.36 13.03 -3.07
CA VAL A 101 -8.91 13.52 -1.76
C VAL A 101 -8.08 12.47 -1.07
N SER A 102 -6.87 12.84 -0.66
CA SER A 102 -6.00 11.99 0.13
C SER A 102 -5.78 12.60 1.51
N ASN A 103 -5.90 11.76 2.55
CA ASN A 103 -5.64 12.14 3.92
C ASN A 103 -4.56 11.24 4.49
N LYS A 104 -3.55 11.85 5.10
CA LYS A 104 -2.46 11.11 5.72
C LYS A 104 -2.95 10.42 6.99
N GLU A 105 -2.64 9.14 7.11
CA GLU A 105 -2.95 8.36 8.28
C GLU A 105 -1.76 8.34 9.25
N ASP A 106 -2.04 8.25 10.56
CA ASP A 106 -0.98 8.08 11.54
C ASP A 106 -0.35 6.68 11.40
N LEU A 107 0.97 6.66 11.31
CA LEU A 107 1.74 5.43 11.16
C LEU A 107 2.65 5.28 12.39
N ARG A 108 2.50 4.15 13.10
CA ARG A 108 3.33 3.84 14.25
C ARG A 108 4.12 2.57 14.00
N ILE A 109 5.40 2.61 14.32
CA ILE A 109 6.28 1.44 14.30
C ILE A 109 6.43 0.97 15.74
N ILE A 110 6.02 -0.27 15.95
CA ILE A 110 6.03 -0.88 17.29
C ILE A 110 7.15 -1.90 17.39
#